data_d6aa4f22ff5693481b4e7c150ac4ae6b
#
_entry.id   d6aa4f22ff5693481b4e7c150ac4ae6b
#
_cell.length_a   1.000
_cell.length_b   1.000
_cell.length_c   1.000
_cell.angle_alpha   90.00
_cell.angle_beta   90.00
_cell.angle_gamma   90.00
#
_symmetry.space_group_name_H-M   'P 1'
#
loop_
_entity.id
_entity.type
_entity.pdbx_description
1 polymer ?
#
loop_
_entity_poly.entity_id
_entity_poly.type
_entity_poly.pdbx_seq_one_letter_code
_entity_poly.pdbx_strand_id
1 'polypeptide(L)'
;MSKKDIFTKRDINLDGKPAIFYGDISRKYDCFAQEIINRIDDESYEKATKIEKEQILVNLEDFEYKDVGRCVLYQNYIPAAINGNVAILSLKDAFKDIIDLRYISFYLNYKDTIRDYIYKKSTGEKVKRLSKLDFENILINIPSLEVQKQTVDKFINLKIKFEQDIEEIENRIKLIDGHSKVYMDHIFKFY
;
A
#
# COMPACT_ATOMS: atom_id res chain seq x y z
N MET A 1 3.70 -2.05 25.32
CA MET A 1 4.90 -1.20 25.15
C MET A 1 4.91 -0.75 23.70
N SER A 2 4.73 0.55 23.43
CA SER A 2 4.92 1.06 22.08
C SER A 2 6.39 0.85 21.73
N LYS A 3 6.68 0.04 20.70
CA LYS A 3 8.02 -0.02 20.14
C LYS A 3 8.31 1.38 19.62
N LYS A 4 9.30 2.04 20.21
CA LYS A 4 9.85 3.30 19.73
C LYS A 4 10.28 3.05 18.29
N ASP A 5 9.91 3.94 17.38
CA ASP A 5 10.39 3.86 15.99
C ASP A 5 11.92 3.76 16.02
N ILE A 6 12.44 2.69 15.40
CA ILE A 6 13.88 2.42 15.38
C ILE A 6 14.56 3.37 14.38
N PHE A 7 13.81 3.82 13.36
CA PHE A 7 14.29 4.79 12.38
C PHE A 7 13.16 5.74 11.96
N THR A 8 13.52 6.89 11.43
CA THR A 8 12.62 7.96 11.00
C THR A 8 12.99 8.43 9.59
N LYS A 9 12.24 9.37 9.04
CA LYS A 9 12.58 9.99 7.74
C LYS A 9 13.95 10.70 7.73
N ARG A 10 14.52 10.99 8.90
CA ARG A 10 15.87 11.59 9.02
C ARG A 10 16.98 10.60 8.73
N ASP A 11 16.69 9.31 8.87
CA ASP A 11 17.64 8.21 8.67
C ASP A 11 17.63 7.72 7.20
N ILE A 12 16.92 8.43 6.31
CA ILE A 12 16.90 8.13 4.87
C ILE A 12 18.31 8.36 4.30
N ASN A 13 18.82 7.30 3.67
CA ASN A 13 20.11 7.29 2.98
C ASN A 13 19.94 6.61 1.62
N LEU A 14 20.19 7.33 0.52
CA LEU A 14 19.97 6.83 -0.84
C LEU A 14 20.84 5.60 -1.17
N ASP A 15 22.02 5.50 -0.57
CA ASP A 15 22.95 4.37 -0.74
C ASP A 15 22.75 3.27 0.33
N GLY A 16 21.74 3.43 1.20
CA GLY A 16 21.49 2.54 2.33
C GLY A 16 20.71 1.27 2.00
N LYS A 17 20.18 0.64 3.04
CA LYS A 17 19.39 -0.59 2.96
C LYS A 17 17.90 -0.32 2.80
N PRO A 18 17.16 -1.27 2.17
CA PRO A 18 15.73 -1.13 1.91
C PRO A 18 14.89 -0.87 3.16
N ALA A 19 13.95 0.08 3.07
CA ALA A 19 13.04 0.40 4.16
C ALA A 19 11.62 0.74 3.69
N ILE A 20 10.61 0.37 4.48
CA ILE A 20 9.21 0.74 4.30
C ILE A 20 8.73 1.45 5.56
N PHE A 21 8.30 2.69 5.41
CA PHE A 21 7.67 3.45 6.48
C PHE A 21 6.16 3.12 6.51
N TYR A 22 5.54 3.15 7.71
CA TYR A 22 4.11 2.86 7.85
C TYR A 22 3.24 3.71 6.90
N GLY A 23 3.61 4.98 6.70
CA GLY A 23 2.90 5.87 5.80
C GLY A 23 3.05 5.52 4.31
N ASP A 24 4.04 4.72 3.92
CA ASP A 24 4.19 4.26 2.53
C ASP A 24 3.13 3.21 2.18
N ILE A 25 2.71 2.40 3.16
CA ILE A 25 1.68 1.36 3.00
C ILE A 25 0.38 1.96 2.45
N SER A 26 0.01 3.15 2.95
CA SER A 26 -1.25 3.79 2.56
C SER A 26 -1.12 4.77 1.38
N ARG A 27 0.08 5.37 1.17
CA ARG A 27 0.24 6.51 0.27
C ARG A 27 1.08 6.22 -0.97
N LYS A 28 1.92 5.19 -0.96
CA LYS A 28 2.85 4.90 -2.05
C LYS A 28 2.65 3.55 -2.69
N TYR A 29 2.10 2.61 -1.93
CA TYR A 29 1.75 1.30 -2.43
C TYR A 29 0.23 1.16 -2.50
N ASP A 30 -0.23 0.36 -3.44
CA ASP A 30 -1.64 -0.04 -3.46
C ASP A 30 -1.82 -1.36 -2.70
N CYS A 31 -1.78 -2.50 -3.40
CA CYS A 31 -1.85 -3.83 -2.78
C CYS A 31 -0.49 -4.53 -2.74
N PHE A 32 0.48 -4.07 -3.53
CA PHE A 32 1.75 -4.75 -3.76
C PHE A 32 2.93 -3.79 -3.65
N ALA A 33 4.00 -4.21 -2.96
CA ALA A 33 5.29 -3.53 -2.91
C ALA A 33 6.32 -4.38 -3.67
N GLN A 34 6.55 -4.02 -4.93
CA GLN A 34 7.55 -4.64 -5.80
C GLN A 34 8.85 -3.83 -5.77
N GLU A 35 8.73 -2.51 -5.80
CA GLU A 35 9.85 -1.59 -5.74
C GLU A 35 10.01 -1.02 -4.33
N ILE A 36 11.27 -0.80 -3.95
CA ILE A 36 11.62 -0.21 -2.67
C ILE A 36 11.90 1.27 -2.88
N ILE A 37 11.06 2.11 -2.29
CA ILE A 37 11.12 3.55 -2.50
C ILE A 37 12.10 4.23 -1.56
N ASN A 38 12.25 3.71 -0.33
CA ASN A 38 13.13 4.32 0.67
C ASN A 38 14.25 3.38 1.08
N ARG A 39 15.35 4.00 1.52
CA ARG A 39 16.52 3.32 2.06
C ARG A 39 16.96 4.04 3.32
N ILE A 40 17.57 3.33 4.25
CA ILE A 40 18.07 3.83 5.53
C ILE A 40 19.51 3.36 5.76
N ASP A 41 20.19 3.98 6.73
CA ASP A 41 21.53 3.57 7.13
C ASP A 41 21.58 2.13 7.65
N ASP A 42 22.77 1.54 7.60
CA ASP A 42 22.99 0.15 7.98
C ASP A 42 22.70 -0.10 9.48
N GLU A 43 23.01 0.83 10.35
CA GLU A 43 22.81 0.67 11.80
C GLU A 43 21.32 0.58 12.14
N SER A 44 20.53 1.48 11.59
CA SER A 44 19.08 1.48 11.72
C SER A 44 18.44 0.22 11.10
N TYR A 45 18.96 -0.19 9.92
CA TYR A 45 18.49 -1.40 9.26
C TYR A 45 18.71 -2.65 10.12
N GLU A 46 19.90 -2.83 10.71
CA GLU A 46 20.19 -4.02 11.51
C GLU A 46 19.31 -4.14 12.76
N LYS A 47 18.96 -3.02 13.37
CA LYS A 47 18.09 -2.96 14.56
C LYS A 47 16.60 -3.14 14.26
N ALA A 48 16.18 -2.89 13.03
CA ALA A 48 14.78 -2.90 12.66
C ALA A 48 14.23 -4.32 12.45
N THR A 49 12.92 -4.48 12.64
CA THR A 49 12.19 -5.66 12.14
C THR A 49 12.18 -5.60 10.62
N LYS A 50 12.33 -6.75 9.98
CA LYS A 50 12.36 -6.86 8.51
C LYS A 50 11.14 -7.59 8.02
N ILE A 51 10.68 -7.19 6.83
CA ILE A 51 9.71 -7.93 6.04
C ILE A 51 10.44 -8.68 4.95
N GLU A 52 9.96 -9.88 4.66
CA GLU A 52 10.49 -10.77 3.63
C GLU A 52 9.45 -10.95 2.51
N LYS A 53 9.92 -11.45 1.37
CA LYS A 53 9.03 -11.78 0.26
C LYS A 53 7.90 -12.73 0.70
N GLU A 54 6.71 -12.53 0.11
CA GLU A 54 5.50 -13.30 0.43
C GLU A 54 4.98 -13.10 1.87
N GLN A 55 5.25 -11.93 2.44
CA GLN A 55 4.61 -11.47 3.65
C GLN A 55 3.74 -10.23 3.35
N ILE A 56 2.69 -10.03 4.14
CA ILE A 56 1.82 -8.87 4.03
C ILE A 56 2.07 -7.94 5.20
N LEU A 57 2.37 -6.66 4.90
CA LEU A 57 2.35 -5.58 5.89
C LEU A 57 0.93 -5.09 6.09
N VAL A 58 0.55 -4.84 7.33
CA VAL A 58 -0.72 -4.26 7.70
C VAL A 58 -0.50 -3.01 8.52
N ASN A 59 -1.01 -1.89 8.08
CA ASN A 59 -0.98 -0.64 8.83
C ASN A 59 -2.05 -0.66 9.94
N LEU A 60 -1.66 -0.74 11.20
CA LEU A 60 -2.59 -0.79 12.32
C LEU A 60 -2.98 0.58 12.89
N GLU A 61 -2.34 1.66 12.41
CA GLU A 61 -2.69 3.02 12.81
C GLU A 61 -2.47 4.02 11.67
N ASP A 62 -3.38 4.97 11.52
CA ASP A 62 -3.21 6.13 10.65
C ASP A 62 -4.05 7.32 11.14
N PHE A 63 -3.82 8.50 10.54
CA PHE A 63 -4.62 9.69 10.82
C PHE A 63 -6.03 9.59 10.23
N GLU A 64 -6.21 8.82 9.15
CA GLU A 64 -7.49 8.63 8.48
C GLU A 64 -7.99 7.20 8.59
N TYR A 65 -9.29 7.03 8.85
CA TYR A 65 -9.91 5.71 8.96
C TYR A 65 -9.74 4.84 7.71
N LYS A 66 -9.73 5.47 6.51
CA LYS A 66 -9.56 4.75 5.25
C LYS A 66 -8.21 4.04 5.13
N ASP A 67 -7.20 4.54 5.87
CA ASP A 67 -5.83 4.06 5.79
C ASP A 67 -5.48 3.04 6.90
N VAL A 68 -6.30 2.99 7.96
CA VAL A 68 -6.15 1.93 8.97
C VAL A 68 -6.51 0.57 8.39
N GLY A 69 -5.71 -0.45 8.69
CA GLY A 69 -5.87 -1.80 8.17
C GLY A 69 -5.52 -1.96 6.68
N ARG A 70 -4.91 -0.94 6.05
CA ARG A 70 -4.36 -1.08 4.69
C ARG A 70 -3.26 -2.11 4.68
N CYS A 71 -3.25 -2.92 3.63
CA CYS A 71 -2.37 -4.07 3.50
C CYS A 71 -1.55 -3.97 2.22
N VAL A 72 -0.28 -4.39 2.30
CA VAL A 72 0.62 -4.45 1.16
C VAL A 72 1.35 -5.78 1.16
N LEU A 73 1.19 -6.58 0.10
CA LEU A 73 2.00 -7.78 -0.12
C LEU A 73 3.41 -7.38 -0.58
N TYR A 74 4.41 -7.80 0.17
CA TYR A 74 5.80 -7.57 -0.17
C TYR A 74 6.28 -8.61 -1.19
N GLN A 75 6.70 -8.14 -2.36
CA GLN A 75 7.07 -9.01 -3.48
C GLN A 75 8.54 -8.90 -3.89
N ASN A 76 9.33 -8.05 -3.20
CA ASN A 76 10.75 -7.94 -3.47
C ASN A 76 11.54 -9.07 -2.78
N TYR A 77 12.65 -9.50 -3.39
CA TYR A 77 13.51 -10.55 -2.86
C TYR A 77 14.46 -10.04 -1.77
N ILE A 78 14.73 -8.73 -1.71
CA ILE A 78 15.62 -8.12 -0.72
C ILE A 78 14.77 -7.75 0.49
N PRO A 79 15.05 -8.26 1.70
CA PRO A 79 14.32 -7.88 2.90
C PRO A 79 14.36 -6.37 3.14
N ALA A 80 13.25 -5.78 3.62
CA ALA A 80 13.17 -4.37 3.94
C ALA A 80 12.91 -4.15 5.44
N ALA A 81 13.59 -3.17 6.02
CA ALA A 81 13.31 -2.72 7.37
C ALA A 81 11.92 -2.06 7.43
N ILE A 82 11.18 -2.27 8.50
CA ILE A 82 9.86 -1.66 8.71
C ILE A 82 9.83 -0.81 9.97
N ASN A 83 9.09 0.30 9.93
CA ASN A 83 8.85 1.10 11.12
C ASN A 83 7.35 1.34 11.34
N GLY A 84 7.03 1.80 12.56
CA GLY A 84 5.68 2.15 12.95
C GLY A 84 4.88 1.00 13.55
N ASN A 85 3.60 1.26 13.78
CA ASN A 85 2.68 0.28 14.32
C ASN A 85 2.07 -0.56 13.19
N VAL A 86 2.87 -1.50 12.68
CA VAL A 86 2.49 -2.41 11.61
C VAL A 86 2.51 -3.85 12.10
N ALA A 87 1.63 -4.67 11.53
CA ALA A 87 1.68 -6.12 11.68
C ALA A 87 2.25 -6.77 10.42
N ILE A 88 2.91 -7.90 10.59
CA ILE A 88 3.35 -8.77 9.50
C ILE A 88 2.48 -10.02 9.51
N LEU A 89 1.85 -10.31 8.38
CA LEU A 89 1.15 -11.57 8.14
C LEU A 89 2.05 -12.49 7.33
N SER A 90 2.26 -13.69 7.85
CA SER A 90 2.94 -14.77 7.15
C SER A 90 1.98 -15.93 6.95
N LEU A 91 1.98 -16.51 5.77
CA LEU A 91 1.18 -17.68 5.48
C LEU A 91 1.82 -18.92 6.12
N LYS A 92 1.03 -19.71 6.84
CA LYS A 92 1.49 -21.00 7.35
C LYS A 92 1.63 -21.99 6.20
N ASP A 93 2.61 -22.87 6.26
CA ASP A 93 2.93 -23.84 5.19
C ASP A 93 1.73 -24.67 4.75
N ALA A 94 0.87 -25.07 5.69
CA ALA A 94 -0.34 -25.84 5.41
C ALA A 94 -1.34 -25.14 4.48
N PHE A 95 -1.20 -23.84 4.25
CA PHE A 95 -2.13 -23.05 3.43
C PHE A 95 -1.52 -22.55 2.12
N LYS A 96 -0.25 -22.82 1.85
CA LYS A 96 0.46 -22.31 0.66
C LYS A 96 -0.16 -22.77 -0.67
N ASP A 97 -0.75 -23.97 -0.69
CA ASP A 97 -1.35 -24.54 -1.90
C ASP A 97 -2.82 -24.12 -2.09
N ILE A 98 -3.41 -23.41 -1.14
CA ILE A 98 -4.84 -23.05 -1.18
C ILE A 98 -5.09 -21.54 -1.07
N ILE A 99 -4.07 -20.74 -0.74
CA ILE A 99 -4.20 -19.29 -0.56
C ILE A 99 -3.22 -18.55 -1.49
N ASP A 100 -3.77 -17.64 -2.30
CA ASP A 100 -3.01 -16.61 -3.01
C ASP A 100 -2.92 -15.35 -2.13
N LEU A 101 -1.72 -15.00 -1.68
CA LEU A 101 -1.51 -13.81 -0.84
C LEU A 101 -1.88 -12.50 -1.53
N ARG A 102 -1.85 -12.46 -2.87
CA ARG A 102 -2.32 -11.30 -3.64
C ARG A 102 -3.82 -11.11 -3.43
N TYR A 103 -4.59 -12.22 -3.42
CA TYR A 103 -6.02 -12.20 -3.13
C TYR A 103 -6.29 -11.69 -1.71
N ILE A 104 -5.53 -12.14 -0.72
CA ILE A 104 -5.68 -11.69 0.68
C ILE A 104 -5.42 -10.19 0.79
N SER A 105 -4.33 -9.67 0.23
CA SER A 105 -4.02 -8.24 0.24
C SER A 105 -5.11 -7.41 -0.42
N PHE A 106 -5.60 -7.88 -1.57
CA PHE A 106 -6.69 -7.25 -2.29
C PHE A 106 -8.00 -7.28 -1.48
N TYR A 107 -8.39 -8.44 -0.94
CA TYR A 107 -9.63 -8.63 -0.19
C TYR A 107 -9.68 -7.72 1.05
N LEU A 108 -8.59 -7.64 1.81
CA LEU A 108 -8.48 -6.78 3.00
C LEU A 108 -8.57 -5.29 2.65
N ASN A 109 -8.04 -4.89 1.50
CA ASN A 109 -8.05 -3.49 1.08
C ASN A 109 -9.38 -3.02 0.48
N TYR A 110 -10.12 -3.88 -0.22
CA TYR A 110 -11.23 -3.46 -1.07
C TYR A 110 -12.58 -4.11 -0.76
N LYS A 111 -12.64 -5.13 0.11
CA LYS A 111 -13.94 -5.69 0.47
C LYS A 111 -14.67 -4.78 1.44
N ASP A 112 -15.80 -4.22 1.03
CA ASP A 112 -16.58 -3.24 1.80
C ASP A 112 -16.88 -3.73 3.21
N THR A 113 -17.35 -4.97 3.36
CA THR A 113 -17.66 -5.54 4.68
C THR A 113 -16.45 -5.59 5.62
N ILE A 114 -15.25 -5.78 5.09
CA ILE A 114 -14.01 -5.75 5.87
C ILE A 114 -13.64 -4.32 6.22
N ARG A 115 -13.74 -3.39 5.27
CA ARG A 115 -13.46 -1.96 5.51
C ARG A 115 -14.42 -1.39 6.55
N ASP A 116 -15.70 -1.72 6.47
CA ASP A 116 -16.70 -1.36 7.47
C ASP A 116 -16.41 -1.94 8.86
N TYR A 117 -15.98 -3.20 8.92
CA TYR A 117 -15.56 -3.82 10.18
C TYR A 117 -14.37 -3.08 10.78
N ILE A 118 -13.31 -2.84 10.00
CA ILE A 118 -12.13 -2.11 10.44
C ILE A 118 -12.51 -0.70 10.92
N TYR A 119 -13.35 0.01 10.18
CA TYR A 119 -13.85 1.33 10.57
C TYR A 119 -14.54 1.30 11.94
N LYS A 120 -15.46 0.37 12.15
CA LYS A 120 -16.22 0.21 13.41
C LYS A 120 -15.33 -0.18 14.60
N LYS A 121 -14.26 -0.93 14.37
CA LYS A 121 -13.34 -1.40 15.41
C LYS A 121 -12.19 -0.44 15.69
N SER A 122 -11.90 0.46 14.77
CA SER A 122 -10.85 1.46 14.96
C SER A 122 -11.25 2.51 16.00
N THR A 123 -10.33 2.87 16.88
CA THR A 123 -10.52 3.84 17.96
C THR A 123 -9.49 4.97 17.89
N GLY A 124 -9.72 6.04 18.62
CA GLY A 124 -8.84 7.20 18.70
C GLY A 124 -9.38 8.44 17.99
N GLU A 125 -9.03 9.63 18.49
CA GLU A 125 -9.50 10.91 17.95
C GLU A 125 -8.65 11.39 16.79
N LYS A 126 -7.35 11.65 17.05
CA LYS A 126 -6.40 12.16 16.05
C LYS A 126 -5.73 11.04 15.26
N VAL A 127 -5.33 9.98 15.94
CA VAL A 127 -4.74 8.79 15.33
C VAL A 127 -5.69 7.64 15.54
N LYS A 128 -6.16 7.07 14.44
CA LYS A 128 -7.05 5.90 14.44
C LYS A 128 -6.22 4.64 14.58
N ARG A 129 -6.66 3.73 15.43
CA ARG A 129 -5.95 2.48 15.72
C ARG A 129 -6.88 1.29 15.69
N LEU A 130 -6.44 0.26 15.01
CA LEU A 130 -7.05 -1.07 15.05
C LEU A 130 -6.20 -1.96 15.97
N SER A 131 -6.82 -2.59 16.95
CA SER A 131 -6.10 -3.55 17.79
C SER A 131 -5.69 -4.77 16.98
N LYS A 132 -4.56 -5.40 17.36
CA LYS A 132 -4.13 -6.65 16.76
C LYS A 132 -5.21 -7.72 16.89
N LEU A 133 -5.87 -7.81 18.04
CA LEU A 133 -6.95 -8.78 18.31
C LEU A 133 -8.15 -8.54 17.37
N ASP A 134 -8.58 -7.30 17.17
CA ASP A 134 -9.67 -7.00 16.24
C ASP A 134 -9.28 -7.34 14.80
N PHE A 135 -8.03 -7.10 14.41
CA PHE A 135 -7.55 -7.49 13.10
C PHE A 135 -7.52 -9.03 12.93
N GLU A 136 -7.06 -9.78 13.93
CA GLU A 136 -7.02 -11.24 13.92
C GLU A 136 -8.42 -11.88 13.87
N ASN A 137 -9.46 -11.17 14.31
CA ASN A 137 -10.86 -11.62 14.24
C ASN A 137 -11.54 -11.33 12.89
N ILE A 138 -10.83 -10.78 11.90
CA ILE A 138 -11.40 -10.58 10.57
C ILE A 138 -11.61 -11.93 9.88
N LEU A 139 -12.85 -12.20 9.51
CA LEU A 139 -13.21 -13.42 8.76
C LEU A 139 -13.08 -13.15 7.25
N ILE A 140 -12.26 -13.94 6.58
CA ILE A 140 -12.01 -13.86 5.14
C ILE A 140 -12.67 -15.06 4.47
N ASN A 141 -13.52 -14.79 3.48
CA ASN A 141 -14.04 -15.85 2.62
C ASN A 141 -12.98 -16.28 1.60
N ILE A 142 -12.58 -17.53 1.63
CA ILE A 142 -11.54 -18.11 0.78
C ILE A 142 -12.21 -19.03 -0.26
N PRO A 143 -12.40 -18.56 -1.51
CA PRO A 143 -12.86 -19.41 -2.60
C PRO A 143 -11.73 -20.34 -3.08
N SER A 144 -11.99 -21.17 -4.08
CA SER A 144 -10.95 -22.02 -4.68
C SER A 144 -9.75 -21.16 -5.17
N LEU A 145 -8.56 -21.73 -5.16
CA LEU A 145 -7.33 -21.02 -5.59
C LEU A 145 -7.45 -20.46 -7.01
N GLU A 146 -8.14 -21.18 -7.89
CA GLU A 146 -8.43 -20.73 -9.25
C GLU A 146 -9.25 -19.45 -9.27
N VAL A 147 -10.32 -19.37 -8.48
CA VAL A 147 -11.16 -18.16 -8.35
C VAL A 147 -10.38 -17.01 -7.73
N GLN A 148 -9.50 -17.29 -6.74
CA GLN A 148 -8.63 -16.25 -6.15
C GLN A 148 -7.73 -15.63 -7.22
N LYS A 149 -7.03 -16.45 -8.02
CA LYS A 149 -6.14 -16.00 -9.10
C LYS A 149 -6.89 -15.19 -10.15
N GLN A 150 -8.00 -15.71 -10.66
CA GLN A 150 -8.83 -15.00 -11.65
C GLN A 150 -9.33 -13.65 -11.14
N THR A 151 -9.69 -13.55 -9.85
CA THR A 151 -10.12 -12.30 -9.23
C THR A 151 -8.99 -11.28 -9.20
N VAL A 152 -7.79 -11.69 -8.79
CA VAL A 152 -6.61 -10.82 -8.76
C VAL A 152 -6.21 -10.36 -10.15
N ASP A 153 -6.14 -11.28 -11.11
CA ASP A 153 -5.73 -10.97 -12.48
C ASP A 153 -6.72 -10.02 -13.16
N LYS A 154 -8.03 -10.23 -12.93
CA LYS A 154 -9.06 -9.30 -13.40
C LYS A 154 -8.89 -7.90 -12.81
N PHE A 155 -8.61 -7.80 -11.52
CA PHE A 155 -8.39 -6.52 -10.87
C PHE A 155 -7.16 -5.80 -11.43
N ILE A 156 -6.02 -6.51 -11.55
CA ILE A 156 -4.79 -5.95 -12.10
C ILE A 156 -5.02 -5.41 -13.52
N ASN A 157 -5.70 -6.19 -14.37
CA ASN A 157 -5.99 -5.78 -15.73
C ASN A 157 -6.90 -4.55 -15.80
N LEU A 158 -7.93 -4.48 -14.94
CA LEU A 158 -8.79 -3.29 -14.85
C LEU A 158 -8.00 -2.06 -14.37
N LYS A 159 -7.12 -2.23 -13.39
CA LYS A 159 -6.28 -1.15 -12.87
C LYS A 159 -5.37 -0.60 -13.97
N ILE A 160 -4.66 -1.46 -14.69
CA ILE A 160 -3.80 -1.05 -15.82
C ILE A 160 -4.60 -0.27 -16.85
N LYS A 161 -5.81 -0.74 -17.19
CA LYS A 161 -6.67 -0.03 -18.13
C LYS A 161 -7.06 1.36 -17.62
N PHE A 162 -7.45 1.50 -16.36
CA PHE A 162 -7.77 2.81 -15.79
C PHE A 162 -6.58 3.76 -15.75
N GLU A 163 -5.39 3.27 -15.45
CA GLU A 163 -4.15 4.07 -15.48
C GLU A 163 -3.86 4.58 -16.89
N GLN A 164 -4.06 3.75 -17.92
CA GLN A 164 -3.92 4.15 -19.32
C GLN A 164 -4.97 5.19 -19.72
N ASP A 165 -6.24 5.00 -19.32
CA ASP A 165 -7.31 5.95 -19.60
C ASP A 165 -7.03 7.33 -18.93
N ILE A 166 -6.51 7.34 -17.71
CA ILE A 166 -6.10 8.56 -17.00
C ILE A 166 -4.96 9.27 -17.74
N GLU A 167 -3.92 8.55 -18.13
CA GLU A 167 -2.79 9.12 -18.89
C GLU A 167 -3.25 9.73 -20.21
N GLU A 168 -4.17 9.07 -20.94
CA GLU A 168 -4.74 9.61 -22.17
C GLU A 168 -5.52 10.91 -21.91
N ILE A 169 -6.32 10.97 -20.85
CA ILE A 169 -7.08 12.18 -20.46
C ILE A 169 -6.12 13.32 -20.09
N GLU A 170 -5.09 13.06 -19.30
CA GLU A 170 -4.09 14.06 -18.93
C GLU A 170 -3.36 14.62 -20.15
N ASN A 171 -3.02 13.79 -21.12
CA ASN A 171 -2.39 14.21 -22.37
C ASN A 171 -3.33 15.10 -23.21
N ARG A 172 -4.63 14.76 -23.27
CA ARG A 172 -5.64 15.61 -23.94
C ARG A 172 -5.80 16.97 -23.25
N ILE A 173 -5.79 17.02 -21.92
CA ILE A 173 -5.85 18.28 -21.15
C ILE A 173 -4.62 19.15 -21.49
N LYS A 174 -3.41 18.60 -21.49
CA LYS A 174 -2.18 19.34 -21.86
C LYS A 174 -2.26 19.93 -23.27
N LEU A 175 -2.81 19.18 -24.22
CA LEU A 175 -3.01 19.69 -25.59
C LEU A 175 -3.99 20.88 -25.64
N ILE A 176 -5.11 20.77 -24.93
CA ILE A 176 -6.11 21.85 -24.84
C ILE A 176 -5.50 23.10 -24.22
N ASP A 177 -4.76 22.97 -23.12
CA ASP A 177 -4.08 24.09 -22.46
C ASP A 177 -3.05 24.73 -23.36
N GLY A 178 -2.28 23.93 -24.11
CA GLY A 178 -1.33 24.42 -25.12
C GLY A 178 -2.01 25.23 -26.22
N HIS A 179 -3.12 24.74 -26.76
CA HIS A 179 -3.92 25.46 -27.76
C HIS A 179 -4.50 26.77 -27.21
N SER A 180 -5.07 26.73 -26.00
CA SER A 180 -5.61 27.94 -25.34
C SER A 180 -4.55 29.03 -25.20
N LYS A 181 -3.33 28.67 -24.81
CA LYS A 181 -2.21 29.61 -24.69
C LYS A 181 -1.84 30.24 -26.05
N VAL A 182 -1.78 29.44 -27.11
CA VAL A 182 -1.49 29.94 -28.47
C VAL A 182 -2.58 30.89 -28.94
N TYR A 183 -3.85 30.60 -28.69
CA TYR A 183 -4.96 31.49 -29.03
C TYR A 183 -4.91 32.81 -28.27
N MET A 184 -4.62 32.77 -26.98
CA MET A 184 -4.50 34.01 -26.17
C MET A 184 -3.30 34.84 -26.62
N ASP A 185 -2.15 34.25 -26.87
CA ASP A 185 -0.98 34.97 -27.42
C ASP A 185 -1.26 35.62 -28.79
N HIS A 186 -2.12 34.97 -29.59
CA HIS A 186 -2.52 35.54 -30.90
C HIS A 186 -3.48 36.73 -30.74
N ILE A 187 -4.44 36.64 -29.84
CA ILE A 187 -5.37 37.74 -29.57
C ILE A 187 -4.63 38.97 -29.01
N PHE A 188 -3.75 38.78 -28.03
CA PHE A 188 -3.04 39.90 -27.39
C PHE A 188 -1.91 40.52 -28.26
N LYS A 189 -1.54 39.93 -29.38
CA LYS A 189 -0.61 40.56 -30.34
C LYS A 189 -1.25 41.64 -31.22
N PHE A 190 -2.56 41.74 -31.22
CA PHE A 190 -3.31 42.68 -32.01
C PHE A 190 -3.95 43.85 -31.20
N TYR A 191 -3.62 43.91 -29.90
CA TYR A 191 -3.94 45.00 -28.98
C TYR A 191 -2.64 45.57 -28.36
#